data_26305a2abb182661c017bb71131d5677
#
_entry.id   26305a2abb182661c017bb71131d5677
#
_cell.length_a   1.000
_cell.length_b   1.000
_cell.length_c   1.000
_cell.angle_alpha   90.00
_cell.angle_beta   90.00
_cell.angle_gamma   90.00
#
_symmetry.space_group_name_H-M   'P 1'
#
loop_
_entity.id
_entity.type
_entity.pdbx_description
1 polymer ?
#
loop_
_entity_poly.entity_id
_entity_poly.type
_entity_poly.pdbx_seq_one_letter_code
_entity_poly.pdbx_strand_id
1 'polypeptide(L)'
;VSSKYKIKLKTVSVLLLLLAAPLIADKTASAERTTYEERNGSSNNNGNSNSNDSSNSNDSSNSNDSSNSNDSSNSNDSLNSNDSSNSNSNSNSNGSANRMPNMLRSTNSHGTDASYSTAGFIDLDNPFFKSIGTNGRSCASCHIPSQGWTITAKGVQELFEKTEGLDPLFRPVDGANNPESPHPDQLTLEERREVYSMLLNKGNIRVGIGIPADAEFELADVDDPYGFASETELSLFRRPMPSANFKFLSTVMWDGRETTQDPTSTDCIVGTTNCFSPVSKDLATQSNHATLGHAEALHDLSEEEQKAIVDFESGLFSAQILDNEAGELTAEKASGGPRALLEQNYYFGINDTLVGDYQTGAAFNPNVMSLYDSWYRYKPTKSSTSIEIARAAVARGQTLFNTKPINITGVRGLNDDLDVEVLPGTCTTCHNTPNSGNHSTPMPLDIGISDASRRTPDMPLYTLRNKTTGEEIQTTDPGRALITGKWKDIGRFKGPILRSVASRPPYFHDGSAADLPAVVDFYNNRFNIGLTKKEKADLVAFLATL
;
A
#
# COMPACT_ATOMS: atom_id res chain seq x y z
N VAL A 1 -47.27 4.77 -14.51
CA VAL A 1 -47.92 4.69 -13.18
C VAL A 1 -46.90 5.17 -12.19
N SER A 2 -47.10 6.41 -11.78
CA SER A 2 -46.25 7.17 -10.83
C SER A 2 -46.55 6.71 -9.42
N SER A 3 -45.59 6.19 -8.68
CA SER A 3 -45.69 6.03 -7.24
C SER A 3 -44.65 6.92 -6.56
N LYS A 4 -45.13 7.96 -5.92
CA LYS A 4 -44.37 8.90 -5.11
C LYS A 4 -44.10 8.29 -3.73
N TYR A 5 -42.87 7.95 -3.43
CA TYR A 5 -42.42 7.71 -2.06
C TYR A 5 -42.01 9.05 -1.43
N LYS A 6 -42.83 9.53 -0.52
CA LYS A 6 -42.48 10.63 0.39
C LYS A 6 -41.72 10.05 1.58
N ILE A 7 -40.44 10.32 1.65
CA ILE A 7 -39.63 10.07 2.86
C ILE A 7 -39.98 11.20 3.85
N LYS A 8 -40.53 10.83 4.99
CA LYS A 8 -40.72 11.74 6.12
C LYS A 8 -39.37 11.88 6.85
N LEU A 9 -38.75 13.04 6.72
CA LEU A 9 -37.68 13.44 7.65
C LEU A 9 -38.31 13.58 9.04
N LYS A 10 -37.89 12.73 9.97
CA LYS A 10 -38.09 12.98 11.40
C LYS A 10 -36.98 13.93 11.85
N THR A 11 -37.38 15.13 12.18
CA THR A 11 -36.56 16.14 12.87
C THR A 11 -36.21 15.58 14.26
N VAL A 12 -34.96 15.20 14.47
CA VAL A 12 -34.46 14.88 15.81
C VAL A 12 -34.02 16.19 16.44
N SER A 13 -34.83 16.67 17.37
CA SER A 13 -34.44 17.78 18.26
C SER A 13 -33.41 17.27 19.24
N VAL A 14 -32.16 17.72 19.08
CA VAL A 14 -31.11 17.51 20.09
C VAL A 14 -31.36 18.52 21.21
N LEU A 15 -31.78 17.99 22.36
CA LEU A 15 -31.91 18.75 23.61
C LEU A 15 -30.50 18.91 24.20
N LEU A 16 -29.94 20.11 24.15
CA LEU A 16 -28.69 20.45 24.85
C LEU A 16 -28.93 20.40 26.36
N LEU A 17 -28.35 19.40 27.02
CA LEU A 17 -28.13 19.42 28.48
C LEU A 17 -26.71 19.93 28.71
N LEU A 18 -26.60 21.19 29.10
CA LEU A 18 -25.42 21.79 29.71
C LEU A 18 -25.22 21.19 31.11
N LEU A 19 -24.24 20.32 31.26
CA LEU A 19 -23.69 19.98 32.57
C LEU A 19 -22.24 20.48 32.62
N ALA A 20 -22.05 21.49 33.44
CA ALA A 20 -20.75 22.01 33.81
C ALA A 20 -19.96 20.94 34.59
N ALA A 21 -18.75 20.65 34.15
CA ALA A 21 -17.76 19.92 34.93
C ALA A 21 -16.47 20.75 35.07
N PRO A 22 -15.79 20.65 36.21
CA PRO A 22 -14.75 21.61 36.56
C PRO A 22 -13.43 21.34 35.88
N LEU A 23 -12.68 22.44 35.64
CA LEU A 23 -11.27 22.43 35.27
C LEU A 23 -10.45 21.59 36.25
N ILE A 24 -9.74 20.61 35.72
CA ILE A 24 -8.56 20.04 36.38
C ILE A 24 -7.38 20.23 35.43
N ALA A 25 -6.35 20.83 36.00
CA ALA A 25 -5.13 21.26 35.36
C ALA A 25 -4.26 20.08 34.89
N ASP A 26 -3.68 20.30 33.73
CA ASP A 26 -2.32 20.00 33.31
C ASP A 26 -1.53 18.93 34.09
N LYS A 27 -1.25 17.80 33.43
CA LYS A 27 -0.04 17.03 33.66
C LYS A 27 0.46 16.46 32.33
N THR A 28 1.50 17.09 31.84
CA THR A 28 2.44 16.55 30.84
C THR A 28 2.87 15.12 31.23
N ALA A 29 2.48 14.14 30.41
CA ALA A 29 3.05 12.80 30.46
C ALA A 29 4.29 12.77 29.55
N SER A 30 5.45 12.85 30.17
CA SER A 30 6.73 12.50 29.56
C SER A 30 6.76 10.98 29.35
N ALA A 31 7.06 10.56 28.13
CA ALA A 31 7.37 9.17 27.83
C ALA A 31 8.66 8.77 28.55
N GLU A 32 8.57 7.80 29.44
CA GLU A 32 9.74 7.17 30.06
C GLU A 32 10.41 6.26 29.02
N ARG A 33 11.65 6.64 28.67
CA ARG A 33 12.60 5.76 27.99
C ARG A 33 13.07 4.70 28.99
N THR A 34 12.85 3.44 28.68
CA THR A 34 13.54 2.35 29.36
C THR A 34 14.99 2.30 28.86
N THR A 35 15.91 2.78 29.66
CA THR A 35 17.35 2.67 29.42
C THR A 35 17.85 1.30 29.86
N TYR A 36 18.47 0.57 28.96
CA TYR A 36 19.29 -0.60 29.29
C TYR A 36 20.59 -0.12 29.94
N GLU A 37 20.87 -0.62 31.15
CA GLU A 37 22.11 -0.35 31.87
C GLU A 37 23.28 -1.08 31.24
N GLU A 38 24.29 -0.31 30.88
CA GLU A 38 25.64 -0.79 30.59
C GLU A 38 26.34 -1.28 31.83
N ARG A 39 26.89 -2.49 31.81
CA ARG A 39 27.89 -2.94 32.75
C ARG A 39 29.27 -2.51 32.30
N ASN A 40 29.81 -1.54 33.01
CA ASN A 40 31.20 -1.08 32.93
C ASN A 40 32.20 -2.20 33.34
N GLY A 41 33.16 -2.42 32.46
CA GLY A 41 34.45 -3.04 32.78
C GLY A 41 35.58 -2.10 32.40
N SER A 42 36.15 -1.48 33.42
CA SER A 42 37.28 -0.55 33.38
C SER A 42 38.59 -1.24 33.04
N SER A 43 39.42 -0.66 32.14
CA SER A 43 40.85 -0.57 32.37
C SER A 43 41.51 0.52 31.52
N ASN A 44 42.19 1.40 32.23
CA ASN A 44 43.08 2.45 31.75
C ASN A 44 44.24 1.92 30.88
N ASN A 45 44.65 2.65 29.84
CA ASN A 45 46.00 3.24 29.88
C ASN A 45 46.24 4.34 28.80
N ASN A 46 46.98 5.32 29.29
CA ASN A 46 47.52 6.50 28.59
C ASN A 46 48.48 6.21 27.44
N GLY A 47 48.54 7.11 26.50
CA GLY A 47 49.67 7.23 25.57
C GLY A 47 49.48 8.33 24.53
N ASN A 48 50.01 9.49 24.87
CA ASN A 48 50.17 10.70 24.07
C ASN A 48 51.22 10.50 22.95
N SER A 49 51.02 11.04 21.73
CA SER A 49 51.97 11.98 21.12
C SER A 49 51.71 12.25 19.63
N ASN A 50 51.82 13.50 19.32
CA ASN A 50 51.86 14.23 18.04
C ASN A 50 52.88 13.65 17.02
N SER A 51 52.60 13.80 15.70
CA SER A 51 53.39 14.73 14.84
C SER A 51 52.96 14.67 13.38
N ASN A 52 52.93 15.83 12.75
CA ASN A 52 52.81 16.12 11.32
C ASN A 52 53.89 15.41 10.50
N ASP A 53 53.64 15.11 9.24
CA ASP A 53 54.24 15.83 8.13
C ASP A 53 53.67 15.40 6.76
N SER A 54 53.64 16.41 5.91
CA SER A 54 53.29 16.41 4.49
C SER A 54 54.43 15.91 3.61
N SER A 55 54.15 15.29 2.48
CA SER A 55 54.82 15.61 1.22
C SER A 55 54.18 14.94 -0.01
N ASN A 56 54.08 15.76 -0.98
CA ASN A 56 53.73 15.65 -2.38
C ASN A 56 54.77 14.84 -3.19
N SER A 57 54.35 14.06 -4.20
CA SER A 57 55.07 14.03 -5.50
C SER A 57 54.27 13.28 -6.58
N ASN A 58 54.11 13.96 -7.70
CA ASN A 58 53.73 13.44 -9.02
C ASN A 58 54.74 12.39 -9.53
N ASP A 59 54.27 11.42 -10.29
CA ASP A 59 54.87 11.22 -11.62
C ASP A 59 53.96 10.36 -12.54
N SER A 60 53.91 10.79 -13.78
CA SER A 60 53.27 10.24 -14.93
C SER A 60 54.20 9.28 -15.68
N SER A 61 53.68 8.19 -16.21
CA SER A 61 54.20 7.62 -17.47
C SER A 61 53.20 6.76 -18.20
N ASN A 62 53.07 7.09 -19.44
CA ASN A 62 52.36 6.55 -20.57
C ASN A 62 53.08 5.32 -21.15
N SER A 63 52.38 4.28 -21.56
CA SER A 63 52.82 3.46 -22.72
C SER A 63 51.66 2.64 -23.30
N ASN A 64 51.42 2.88 -24.57
CA ASN A 64 50.64 2.07 -25.49
C ASN A 64 51.31 0.69 -25.70
N ASP A 65 50.53 -0.36 -25.88
CA ASP A 65 50.77 -1.26 -27.00
C ASP A 65 49.51 -2.04 -27.41
N SER A 66 49.32 -2.08 -28.70
CA SER A 66 48.28 -2.75 -29.46
C SER A 66 48.72 -4.15 -29.87
N SER A 67 47.86 -5.13 -29.83
CA SER A 67 47.94 -6.26 -30.79
C SER A 67 46.58 -6.91 -31.02
N ASN A 68 46.32 -7.00 -32.29
CA ASN A 68 45.19 -7.54 -33.04
C ASN A 68 45.30 -9.08 -33.12
N SER A 69 44.19 -9.80 -33.03
CA SER A 69 44.00 -11.03 -33.82
C SER A 69 42.53 -11.39 -33.94
N ASN A 70 42.09 -11.49 -35.18
CA ASN A 70 40.83 -12.04 -35.66
C ASN A 70 40.74 -13.55 -35.37
N ASP A 71 39.53 -14.04 -35.08
CA ASP A 71 39.00 -15.15 -35.86
C ASP A 71 37.46 -15.18 -35.86
N SER A 72 36.96 -15.47 -37.03
CA SER A 72 35.56 -15.46 -37.43
C SER A 72 34.94 -16.87 -37.35
N SER A 73 33.69 -16.97 -36.95
CA SER A 73 32.79 -17.95 -37.55
C SER A 73 31.32 -17.54 -37.46
N ASN A 74 30.74 -17.60 -38.61
CA ASN A 74 29.39 -17.27 -39.07
C ASN A 74 28.31 -18.22 -38.52
N SER A 75 27.14 -17.72 -38.19
CA SER A 75 25.89 -18.31 -38.66
C SER A 75 24.73 -17.29 -38.57
N ASN A 76 24.11 -17.07 -39.73
CA ASN A 76 22.93 -16.24 -39.97
C ASN A 76 21.69 -16.81 -39.28
N ASP A 77 20.85 -15.95 -38.72
CA ASP A 77 19.46 -15.91 -39.17
C ASP A 77 18.86 -14.51 -38.97
N SER A 78 18.39 -13.99 -40.06
CA SER A 78 17.81 -12.66 -40.21
C SER A 78 16.30 -12.68 -39.95
N LEU A 79 15.80 -11.74 -39.15
CA LEU A 79 14.48 -11.13 -39.40
C LEU A 79 14.56 -9.61 -39.19
N ASN A 80 14.31 -8.97 -40.30
CA ASN A 80 14.34 -7.55 -40.58
C ASN A 80 13.04 -6.90 -40.06
N SER A 81 13.12 -5.80 -39.32
CA SER A 81 12.13 -4.71 -39.45
C SER A 81 12.78 -3.39 -39.03
N ASN A 82 13.02 -2.60 -40.07
CA ASN A 82 13.35 -1.18 -39.98
C ASN A 82 12.17 -0.40 -39.38
N ASP A 83 12.48 0.44 -38.42
CA ASP A 83 11.92 1.78 -38.42
C ASP A 83 12.91 2.77 -37.82
N SER A 84 13.46 3.59 -38.68
CA SER A 84 14.34 4.71 -38.36
C SER A 84 13.49 5.97 -38.20
N SER A 85 13.49 6.52 -37.00
CA SER A 85 13.22 7.94 -36.82
C SER A 85 14.35 8.57 -36.01
N ASN A 86 15.20 9.24 -36.78
CA ASN A 86 16.30 10.07 -36.36
C ASN A 86 15.74 11.35 -35.70
N SER A 87 15.95 11.56 -34.44
CA SER A 87 15.84 12.87 -33.82
C SER A 87 17.11 13.14 -33.00
N ASN A 88 18.01 13.86 -33.64
CA ASN A 88 19.22 14.44 -33.09
C ASN A 88 18.81 15.55 -32.09
N SER A 89 18.88 15.28 -30.81
CA SER A 89 18.90 16.32 -29.81
C SER A 89 20.18 16.21 -28.99
N ASN A 90 21.13 17.05 -29.34
CA ASN A 90 22.36 17.30 -28.60
C ASN A 90 21.99 17.95 -27.27
N SER A 91 21.95 17.18 -26.18
CA SER A 91 21.91 17.73 -24.83
C SER A 91 23.13 17.25 -24.07
N ASN A 92 23.94 18.19 -23.62
CA ASN A 92 25.08 18.02 -22.72
C ASN A 92 24.69 17.16 -21.52
N SER A 93 25.15 15.91 -21.47
CA SER A 93 24.92 15.00 -20.36
C SER A 93 26.12 14.99 -19.40
N ASN A 94 26.18 15.98 -18.53
CA ASN A 94 26.90 15.87 -17.27
C ASN A 94 25.83 15.79 -16.15
N GLY A 95 25.51 14.57 -15.68
CA GLY A 95 24.55 14.35 -14.58
C GLY A 95 23.62 13.13 -14.71
N SER A 96 23.89 12.15 -15.58
CA SER A 96 22.91 11.13 -15.96
C SER A 96 23.16 9.71 -15.42
N ALA A 97 24.08 9.50 -14.46
CA ALA A 97 24.48 8.13 -14.08
C ALA A 97 23.47 7.42 -13.15
N ASN A 98 22.66 8.16 -12.34
CA ASN A 98 21.81 7.58 -11.29
C ASN A 98 20.32 7.91 -11.47
N ARG A 99 19.83 7.96 -12.71
CA ARG A 99 18.41 8.28 -13.00
C ARG A 99 17.76 7.23 -13.88
N MET A 100 16.58 6.76 -13.47
CA MET A 100 15.72 6.00 -14.37
C MET A 100 14.84 6.96 -15.20
N PRO A 101 14.50 6.58 -16.45
CA PRO A 101 13.63 7.40 -17.29
C PRO A 101 12.25 7.54 -16.68
N ASN A 102 11.59 8.66 -16.95
CA ASN A 102 10.17 8.82 -16.65
C ASN A 102 9.30 7.88 -17.51
N MET A 103 8.10 7.56 -17.07
CA MET A 103 7.29 6.51 -17.69
C MET A 103 8.00 5.14 -17.69
N LEU A 104 8.62 4.81 -16.53
CA LEU A 104 9.24 3.50 -16.33
C LEU A 104 8.19 2.40 -16.48
N ARG A 105 8.37 1.53 -17.47
CA ARG A 105 7.43 0.47 -17.82
C ARG A 105 7.79 -0.83 -17.13
N SER A 106 6.78 -1.53 -16.63
CA SER A 106 6.91 -2.83 -15.97
C SER A 106 5.81 -3.77 -16.45
N THR A 107 6.19 -4.93 -16.95
CA THR A 107 5.24 -5.95 -17.41
C THR A 107 4.64 -6.73 -16.25
N ASN A 108 3.37 -7.07 -16.34
CA ASN A 108 2.68 -7.96 -15.42
C ASN A 108 1.80 -8.97 -16.19
N SER A 109 1.07 -9.84 -15.49
CA SER A 109 0.24 -10.88 -16.13
C SER A 109 -0.87 -10.33 -17.00
N HIS A 110 -1.30 -9.09 -16.78
CA HIS A 110 -2.42 -8.44 -17.50
C HIS A 110 -1.95 -7.45 -18.57
N GLY A 111 -0.66 -7.07 -18.59
CA GLY A 111 -0.15 -6.12 -19.56
C GLY A 111 1.08 -5.36 -19.07
N THR A 112 1.01 -4.03 -19.10
CA THR A 112 2.13 -3.16 -18.72
C THR A 112 1.64 -2.03 -17.82
N ASP A 113 2.24 -1.93 -16.66
CA ASP A 113 2.15 -0.77 -15.76
C ASP A 113 3.21 0.27 -16.14
N ALA A 114 2.99 1.52 -15.78
CA ALA A 114 4.01 2.54 -15.90
C ALA A 114 4.04 3.43 -14.66
N SER A 115 5.25 3.80 -14.27
CA SER A 115 5.52 4.77 -13.21
C SER A 115 5.89 6.12 -13.82
N TYR A 116 5.28 7.19 -13.30
CA TYR A 116 5.51 8.56 -13.70
C TYR A 116 5.89 9.40 -12.48
N SER A 117 7.00 10.11 -12.55
CA SER A 117 7.42 11.08 -11.53
C SER A 117 7.20 12.50 -12.01
N THR A 118 6.63 13.35 -11.17
CA THR A 118 6.47 14.79 -11.44
C THR A 118 7.81 15.52 -11.58
N ALA A 119 8.90 14.96 -11.02
CA ALA A 119 10.26 15.46 -11.20
C ALA A 119 10.82 15.23 -12.62
N GLY A 120 10.11 14.49 -13.48
CA GLY A 120 10.53 14.18 -14.85
C GLY A 120 11.47 12.97 -14.98
N PHE A 121 11.91 12.38 -13.88
CA PHE A 121 12.76 11.19 -13.80
C PHE A 121 12.61 10.55 -12.39
N ILE A 122 13.09 9.32 -12.24
CA ILE A 122 13.23 8.66 -10.95
C ILE A 122 14.70 8.78 -10.53
N ASP A 123 14.95 9.50 -9.45
CA ASP A 123 16.29 9.79 -8.93
C ASP A 123 16.75 8.68 -7.98
N LEU A 124 17.70 7.86 -8.42
CA LEU A 124 18.28 6.79 -7.60
C LEU A 124 19.24 7.28 -6.52
N ASP A 125 19.57 8.58 -6.51
CA ASP A 125 20.32 9.21 -5.43
C ASP A 125 19.43 9.68 -4.28
N ASN A 126 18.09 9.63 -4.44
CA ASN A 126 17.15 9.90 -3.36
C ASN A 126 17.37 8.91 -2.18
N PRO A 127 17.29 9.39 -0.92
CA PRO A 127 17.41 8.54 0.27
C PRO A 127 16.51 7.29 0.26
N PHE A 128 15.37 7.33 -0.42
CA PHE A 128 14.47 6.19 -0.63
C PHE A 128 15.20 4.94 -1.20
N PHE A 129 16.23 5.14 -2.03
CA PHE A 129 17.02 4.07 -2.65
C PHE A 129 18.33 3.76 -1.91
N LYS A 130 18.63 4.47 -0.83
CA LYS A 130 19.88 4.29 -0.08
C LYS A 130 19.62 3.47 1.18
N SER A 131 20.61 2.65 1.54
CA SER A 131 20.61 1.99 2.85
C SER A 131 21.04 3.00 3.91
N ILE A 132 20.07 3.49 4.65
CA ILE A 132 20.25 4.48 5.73
C ILE A 132 20.15 3.86 7.13
N GLY A 133 20.00 2.56 7.20
CA GLY A 133 20.02 1.76 8.43
C GLY A 133 21.24 0.84 8.52
N THR A 134 21.23 -0.08 9.48
CA THR A 134 22.35 -0.97 9.79
C THR A 134 22.25 -2.33 9.09
N ASN A 135 21.07 -2.74 8.62
CA ASN A 135 20.82 -4.08 8.08
C ASN A 135 20.90 -4.17 6.54
N GLY A 136 21.33 -3.12 5.87
CA GLY A 136 21.49 -3.07 4.41
C GLY A 136 20.23 -2.78 3.61
N ARG A 137 19.06 -2.61 4.26
CA ARG A 137 17.79 -2.27 3.59
C ARG A 137 17.69 -0.80 3.24
N SER A 138 17.00 -0.52 2.15
CA SER A 138 16.42 0.77 1.78
C SER A 138 14.91 0.62 1.63
N CYS A 139 14.17 1.72 1.44
CA CYS A 139 12.74 1.64 1.10
C CYS A 139 12.52 0.81 -0.18
N ALA A 140 13.40 0.96 -1.16
CA ALA A 140 13.37 0.20 -2.42
C ALA A 140 13.61 -1.32 -2.26
N SER A 141 14.06 -1.80 -1.10
CA SER A 141 14.15 -3.25 -0.84
C SER A 141 12.77 -3.92 -0.83
N CYS A 142 11.72 -3.19 -0.41
CA CYS A 142 10.34 -3.67 -0.38
C CYS A 142 9.42 -2.92 -1.35
N HIS A 143 9.80 -1.73 -1.82
CA HIS A 143 9.00 -0.91 -2.73
C HIS A 143 9.60 -0.92 -4.13
N ILE A 144 9.41 -2.06 -4.84
CA ILE A 144 10.04 -2.36 -6.12
C ILE A 144 9.18 -1.81 -7.27
N PRO A 145 9.72 -0.97 -8.17
CA PRO A 145 8.96 -0.37 -9.26
C PRO A 145 8.20 -1.38 -10.12
N SER A 146 8.86 -2.49 -10.50
CA SER A 146 8.27 -3.54 -11.34
C SER A 146 7.19 -4.37 -10.65
N GLN A 147 6.95 -4.16 -9.37
CA GLN A 147 5.95 -4.85 -8.58
C GLN A 147 4.88 -3.88 -8.04
N GLY A 148 4.63 -2.79 -8.76
CA GLY A 148 3.66 -1.77 -8.38
C GLY A 148 4.06 -1.00 -7.11
N TRP A 149 5.36 -0.77 -6.91
CA TRP A 149 5.95 -0.07 -5.75
C TRP A 149 5.64 -0.74 -4.40
N THR A 150 5.59 -2.06 -4.41
CA THR A 150 5.52 -2.97 -3.26
C THR A 150 6.31 -4.23 -3.59
N ILE A 151 6.09 -5.34 -2.89
CA ILE A 151 6.60 -6.67 -3.23
C ILE A 151 5.45 -7.60 -3.61
N THR A 152 5.74 -8.57 -4.48
CA THR A 152 4.84 -9.69 -4.80
C THR A 152 5.47 -10.98 -4.33
N ALA A 153 4.66 -11.99 -4.00
CA ALA A 153 5.18 -13.31 -3.63
C ALA A 153 6.12 -13.88 -4.71
N LYS A 154 5.74 -13.71 -6.00
CA LYS A 154 6.59 -14.13 -7.13
C LYS A 154 7.93 -13.41 -7.15
N GLY A 155 7.94 -12.07 -7.01
CA GLY A 155 9.19 -11.30 -7.02
C GLY A 155 10.10 -11.63 -5.83
N VAL A 156 9.51 -11.91 -4.66
CA VAL A 156 10.25 -12.37 -3.48
C VAL A 156 10.87 -13.76 -3.72
N GLN A 157 10.12 -14.69 -4.32
CA GLN A 157 10.64 -16.01 -4.70
C GLN A 157 11.80 -15.90 -5.70
N GLU A 158 11.65 -15.10 -6.76
CA GLU A 158 12.70 -14.85 -7.74
C GLU A 158 13.97 -14.27 -7.10
N LEU A 159 13.81 -13.33 -6.15
CA LEU A 159 14.92 -12.76 -5.39
C LEU A 159 15.57 -13.78 -4.46
N PHE A 160 14.75 -14.61 -3.81
CA PHE A 160 15.24 -15.68 -2.94
C PHE A 160 16.09 -16.69 -3.73
N GLU A 161 15.59 -17.16 -4.88
CA GLU A 161 16.33 -18.10 -5.74
C GLU A 161 17.67 -17.51 -6.21
N LYS A 162 17.68 -16.22 -6.57
CA LYS A 162 18.86 -15.52 -7.05
C LYS A 162 19.91 -15.31 -5.97
N THR A 163 19.50 -15.09 -4.73
CA THR A 163 20.38 -14.70 -3.61
C THR A 163 20.49 -15.78 -2.55
N GLU A 164 19.84 -16.92 -2.76
CA GLU A 164 19.72 -18.00 -1.77
C GLU A 164 19.16 -17.51 -0.41
N GLY A 165 18.31 -16.45 -0.44
CA GLY A 165 17.73 -15.85 0.74
C GLY A 165 18.71 -15.00 1.57
N LEU A 166 19.79 -14.50 0.97
CA LEU A 166 20.79 -13.64 1.63
C LEU A 166 20.63 -12.14 1.32
N ASP A 167 19.70 -11.79 0.40
CA ASP A 167 19.38 -10.38 0.12
C ASP A 167 18.93 -9.65 1.40
N PRO A 168 19.19 -8.34 1.53
CA PRO A 168 18.69 -7.53 2.65
C PRO A 168 17.19 -7.59 2.89
N LEU A 169 16.36 -7.98 1.91
CA LEU A 169 14.94 -8.25 2.13
C LEU A 169 14.69 -9.34 3.20
N PHE A 170 15.57 -10.34 3.26
CA PHE A 170 15.47 -11.47 4.20
C PHE A 170 16.20 -11.14 5.51
N ARG A 171 15.57 -10.35 6.38
CA ARG A 171 16.06 -10.02 7.72
C ARG A 171 15.06 -10.46 8.77
N PRO A 172 15.53 -10.91 9.96
CA PRO A 172 14.64 -11.42 11.01
C PRO A 172 13.63 -10.39 11.52
N VAL A 173 13.99 -9.13 11.56
CA VAL A 173 13.19 -8.04 12.17
C VAL A 173 11.73 -8.05 11.75
N ASP A 174 11.47 -8.30 10.46
CA ASP A 174 10.12 -8.30 9.90
C ASP A 174 9.93 -9.26 8.70
N GLY A 175 11.02 -9.75 8.10
CA GLY A 175 10.98 -10.71 7.00
C GLY A 175 10.73 -12.14 7.46
N ALA A 176 11.23 -12.50 8.65
CA ALA A 176 11.04 -13.82 9.23
C ALA A 176 9.65 -13.98 9.85
N ASN A 177 9.18 -15.23 9.91
CA ASN A 177 7.93 -15.58 10.58
C ASN A 177 8.01 -15.38 12.11
N ASN A 178 9.22 -15.54 12.67
CA ASN A 178 9.54 -15.26 14.06
C ASN A 178 10.74 -14.31 14.10
N PRO A 179 10.65 -13.16 14.79
CA PRO A 179 11.72 -12.16 14.82
C PRO A 179 12.96 -12.61 15.60
N GLU A 180 12.84 -13.66 16.43
CA GLU A 180 13.96 -14.28 17.14
C GLU A 180 14.75 -15.29 16.29
N SER A 181 14.36 -15.48 15.03
CA SER A 181 15.07 -16.38 14.10
C SER A 181 16.51 -15.91 13.92
N PRO A 182 17.47 -16.85 13.77
CA PRO A 182 18.86 -16.52 13.47
C PRO A 182 18.99 -15.69 12.19
N HIS A 183 20.08 -14.93 12.08
CA HIS A 183 20.40 -14.20 10.85
C HIS A 183 20.58 -15.18 9.67
N PRO A 184 20.15 -14.83 8.43
CA PRO A 184 20.09 -15.77 7.31
C PRO A 184 21.43 -16.43 6.94
N ASP A 185 22.56 -15.81 7.23
CA ASP A 185 23.90 -16.42 7.02
C ASP A 185 24.23 -17.56 8.00
N GLN A 186 23.48 -17.68 9.10
CA GLN A 186 23.61 -18.75 10.09
C GLN A 186 22.69 -19.94 9.80
N LEU A 187 21.85 -19.84 8.79
CA LEU A 187 20.83 -20.83 8.42
C LEU A 187 21.24 -21.55 7.12
N THR A 188 20.85 -22.80 6.99
CA THR A 188 20.87 -23.53 5.72
C THR A 188 19.84 -22.94 4.74
N LEU A 189 19.94 -23.27 3.47
CA LEU A 189 18.98 -22.83 2.46
C LEU A 189 17.54 -23.29 2.79
N GLU A 190 17.38 -24.51 3.29
CA GLU A 190 16.07 -25.07 3.66
C GLU A 190 15.48 -24.34 4.87
N GLU A 191 16.27 -24.12 5.91
CA GLU A 191 15.84 -23.36 7.09
C GLU A 191 15.45 -21.92 6.72
N ARG A 192 16.18 -21.27 5.78
CA ARG A 192 15.77 -19.96 5.26
C ARG A 192 14.41 -19.99 4.56
N ARG A 193 14.12 -21.03 3.77
CA ARG A 193 12.79 -21.19 3.13
C ARG A 193 11.68 -21.31 4.16
N GLU A 194 11.90 -22.02 5.23
CA GLU A 194 10.95 -22.19 6.31
C GLU A 194 10.75 -20.87 7.09
N VAL A 195 11.86 -20.26 7.53
CA VAL A 195 11.87 -19.02 8.32
C VAL A 195 11.19 -17.86 7.58
N TYR A 196 11.35 -17.77 6.27
CA TYR A 196 10.78 -16.70 5.42
C TYR A 196 9.53 -17.15 4.64
N SER A 197 8.84 -18.21 5.06
CA SER A 197 7.77 -18.81 4.26
C SER A 197 6.57 -17.88 4.04
N MET A 198 6.20 -17.03 5.00
CA MET A 198 5.12 -16.03 4.83
C MET A 198 5.49 -14.98 3.79
N LEU A 199 6.71 -14.51 3.82
CA LEU A 199 7.25 -13.56 2.84
C LEU A 199 7.31 -14.21 1.44
N LEU A 200 7.77 -15.45 1.34
CA LEU A 200 7.87 -16.22 0.09
C LEU A 200 6.50 -16.55 -0.52
N ASN A 201 5.55 -16.99 0.30
CA ASN A 201 4.28 -17.51 -0.19
C ASN A 201 3.23 -16.42 -0.44
N LYS A 202 3.26 -15.35 0.36
CA LYS A 202 2.21 -14.30 0.35
C LYS A 202 2.75 -12.88 0.15
N GLY A 203 4.07 -12.69 0.14
CA GLY A 203 4.68 -11.37 0.12
C GLY A 203 4.37 -10.57 1.40
N ASN A 204 4.15 -11.26 2.51
CA ASN A 204 3.84 -10.65 3.80
C ASN A 204 5.12 -10.43 4.60
N ILE A 205 5.21 -9.26 5.21
CA ILE A 205 6.15 -9.02 6.31
C ILE A 205 5.42 -9.22 7.63
N ARG A 206 6.15 -9.55 8.68
CA ARG A 206 5.65 -9.56 10.04
C ARG A 206 5.67 -8.14 10.61
N VAL A 207 4.56 -7.71 11.19
CA VAL A 207 4.43 -6.44 11.91
C VAL A 207 4.10 -6.74 13.37
N GLY A 208 5.01 -6.40 14.28
CA GLY A 208 4.82 -6.57 15.72
C GLY A 208 4.05 -5.40 16.30
N ILE A 209 2.86 -5.62 16.86
CA ILE A 209 2.09 -4.60 17.59
C ILE A 209 1.44 -5.27 18.80
N GLY A 210 1.66 -4.69 20.00
CA GLY A 210 1.02 -5.12 21.23
C GLY A 210 -0.41 -4.60 21.37
N ILE A 211 -1.17 -5.22 22.27
CA ILE A 211 -2.49 -4.70 22.67
C ILE A 211 -2.25 -3.49 23.60
N PRO A 212 -2.88 -2.32 23.33
CA PRO A 212 -2.75 -1.16 24.22
C PRO A 212 -3.15 -1.49 25.66
N ALA A 213 -2.40 -0.99 26.63
CA ALA A 213 -2.64 -1.28 28.05
C ALA A 213 -4.03 -0.86 28.54
N ASP A 214 -4.57 0.21 27.94
CA ASP A 214 -5.91 0.75 28.20
C ASP A 214 -6.99 0.22 27.26
N ALA A 215 -6.68 -0.81 26.46
CA ALA A 215 -7.64 -1.39 25.54
C ALA A 215 -8.88 -1.97 26.25
N GLU A 216 -10.02 -1.87 25.61
CA GLU A 216 -11.30 -2.46 26.06
C GLU A 216 -11.30 -4.00 26.03
N PHE A 217 -10.22 -4.61 25.54
CA PHE A 217 -10.05 -6.04 25.37
C PHE A 217 -8.66 -6.52 25.81
N GLU A 218 -8.55 -7.83 25.98
CA GLU A 218 -7.31 -8.55 26.32
C GLU A 218 -7.12 -9.74 25.40
N LEU A 219 -5.92 -10.33 25.36
CA LEU A 219 -5.65 -11.59 24.68
C LEU A 219 -6.08 -12.75 25.59
N ALA A 220 -7.18 -13.44 25.23
CA ALA A 220 -7.65 -14.60 25.97
C ALA A 220 -6.93 -15.89 25.56
N ASP A 221 -6.61 -16.04 24.27
CA ASP A 221 -5.89 -17.20 23.72
C ASP A 221 -5.19 -16.84 22.41
N VAL A 222 -4.13 -17.58 22.08
CA VAL A 222 -3.39 -17.43 20.82
C VAL A 222 -3.00 -18.82 20.28
N ASP A 223 -3.36 -19.06 19.02
CA ASP A 223 -2.85 -20.19 18.23
C ASP A 223 -1.88 -19.62 17.18
N ASP A 224 -0.59 -19.54 17.56
CA ASP A 224 0.50 -19.03 16.71
C ASP A 224 1.40 -20.18 16.23
N PRO A 225 1.42 -20.50 14.92
CA PRO A 225 2.25 -21.57 14.39
C PRO A 225 3.76 -21.31 14.55
N TYR A 226 4.15 -20.08 14.85
CA TYR A 226 5.55 -19.68 14.98
C TYR A 226 5.99 -19.48 16.45
N GLY A 227 5.06 -19.56 17.41
CA GLY A 227 5.32 -19.61 18.84
C GLY A 227 5.89 -18.34 19.46
N PHE A 228 5.69 -17.18 18.85
CA PHE A 228 6.22 -15.88 19.32
C PHE A 228 5.13 -14.95 19.86
N ALA A 229 3.97 -14.92 19.24
CA ALA A 229 2.93 -13.93 19.53
C ALA A 229 2.48 -13.93 20.99
N SER A 230 2.35 -12.75 21.58
CA SER A 230 1.91 -12.50 22.94
C SER A 230 1.05 -11.24 23.03
N GLU A 231 0.44 -10.95 24.17
CA GLU A 231 -0.34 -9.72 24.39
C GLU A 231 0.51 -8.46 24.20
N THR A 232 1.79 -8.52 24.54
CA THR A 232 2.73 -7.39 24.39
C THR A 232 3.20 -7.21 22.95
N GLU A 233 3.13 -8.25 22.12
CA GLU A 233 3.48 -8.19 20.71
C GLU A 233 2.79 -9.30 19.93
N LEU A 234 1.72 -8.96 19.20
CA LEU A 234 1.10 -9.86 18.24
C LEU A 234 1.94 -9.94 16.97
N SER A 235 1.94 -11.08 16.29
CA SER A 235 2.54 -11.27 14.97
C SER A 235 1.50 -11.05 13.88
N LEU A 236 1.53 -9.89 13.22
CA LEU A 236 0.59 -9.52 12.16
C LEU A 236 1.28 -9.68 10.82
N PHE A 237 0.78 -10.59 9.99
CA PHE A 237 1.34 -10.83 8.66
C PHE A 237 0.64 -9.97 7.63
N ARG A 238 1.30 -8.89 7.20
CA ARG A 238 0.73 -7.87 6.33
C ARG A 238 1.58 -7.63 5.10
N ARG A 239 0.93 -7.39 3.99
CA ARG A 239 1.60 -6.97 2.77
C ARG A 239 2.08 -5.53 2.88
N PRO A 240 3.32 -5.20 2.46
CA PRO A 240 3.73 -3.82 2.28
C PRO A 240 2.77 -3.10 1.32
N MET A 241 2.41 -1.87 1.66
CA MET A 241 1.55 -1.04 0.81
C MET A 241 2.39 -0.39 -0.30
N PRO A 242 1.81 -0.05 -1.46
CA PRO A 242 2.58 0.62 -2.51
C PRO A 242 3.01 2.03 -2.11
N SER A 243 4.26 2.41 -2.43
CA SER A 243 4.82 3.76 -2.27
C SER A 243 4.57 4.64 -3.50
N ALA A 244 3.36 4.61 -4.05
CA ALA A 244 2.95 5.44 -5.18
C ALA A 244 1.50 5.88 -5.03
N ASN A 245 1.11 6.91 -5.79
CA ASN A 245 -0.25 7.46 -5.79
C ASN A 245 -0.66 8.14 -4.47
N PHE A 246 0.28 8.61 -3.68
CA PHE A 246 0.03 9.17 -2.36
C PHE A 246 -0.80 10.46 -2.38
N LYS A 247 -0.87 11.15 -3.52
CA LYS A 247 -1.81 12.25 -3.73
C LYS A 247 -3.25 11.92 -3.30
N PHE A 248 -3.65 10.64 -3.40
CA PHE A 248 -5.03 10.20 -3.15
C PHE A 248 -5.23 9.55 -1.78
N LEU A 249 -4.24 9.58 -0.90
CA LEU A 249 -4.38 9.01 0.44
C LEU A 249 -5.24 9.87 1.35
N SER A 250 -6.10 9.21 2.12
CA SER A 250 -6.74 9.76 3.31
C SER A 250 -6.26 9.07 4.59
N THR A 251 -5.60 7.93 4.46
CA THR A 251 -5.18 7.08 5.58
C THR A 251 -3.86 6.42 5.27
N VAL A 252 -2.89 6.53 6.18
CA VAL A 252 -1.56 5.93 6.07
C VAL A 252 -1.53 4.65 6.91
N MET A 253 -0.94 3.57 6.37
CA MET A 253 -0.91 2.19 6.86
C MET A 253 -2.27 1.48 6.82
N TRP A 254 -2.27 0.12 6.87
CA TRP A 254 -3.49 -0.70 6.84
C TRP A 254 -4.46 -0.42 7.99
N ASP A 255 -3.94 -0.20 9.18
CA ASP A 255 -4.68 0.10 10.40
C ASP A 255 -4.82 1.61 10.68
N GLY A 256 -4.22 2.45 9.83
CA GLY A 256 -4.24 3.91 9.97
C GLY A 256 -3.39 4.43 11.14
N ARG A 257 -2.39 3.64 11.62
CA ARG A 257 -1.57 4.06 12.77
C ARG A 257 -0.74 5.32 12.54
N GLU A 258 -0.41 5.59 11.28
CA GLU A 258 0.33 6.81 10.90
C GLU A 258 -0.60 7.95 10.43
N THR A 259 -1.92 7.80 10.59
CA THR A 259 -2.90 8.86 10.30
C THR A 259 -3.16 9.64 11.58
N THR A 260 -2.57 10.81 11.68
CA THR A 260 -2.54 11.60 12.92
C THR A 260 -3.75 12.53 13.04
N GLN A 261 -4.40 12.54 14.20
CA GLN A 261 -5.40 13.55 14.51
C GLN A 261 -4.72 14.90 14.79
N ASP A 262 -5.23 15.96 14.17
CA ASP A 262 -4.74 17.32 14.36
C ASP A 262 -5.95 18.29 14.49
N PRO A 263 -6.29 18.71 15.72
CA PRO A 263 -7.44 19.60 15.94
C PRO A 263 -7.25 21.00 15.34
N THR A 264 -6.06 21.32 14.85
CA THR A 264 -5.76 22.59 14.18
C THR A 264 -5.93 22.51 12.66
N SER A 265 -6.12 21.31 12.12
CA SER A 265 -6.33 21.07 10.69
C SER A 265 -7.74 21.46 10.26
N THR A 266 -7.90 21.71 8.96
CA THR A 266 -9.18 21.92 8.29
C THR A 266 -9.76 20.64 7.68
N ASP A 267 -8.99 19.58 7.61
CA ASP A 267 -9.40 18.28 7.07
C ASP A 267 -10.15 17.48 8.13
N CYS A 268 -11.40 17.83 8.36
CA CYS A 268 -12.25 17.26 9.41
C CYS A 268 -13.38 16.43 8.83
N ILE A 269 -13.76 15.36 9.53
CA ILE A 269 -15.03 14.67 9.22
C ILE A 269 -16.18 15.63 9.45
N VAL A 270 -17.02 15.83 8.45
CA VAL A 270 -18.13 16.79 8.46
C VAL A 270 -19.03 16.58 9.69
N GLY A 271 -19.29 17.68 10.41
CA GLY A 271 -20.12 17.68 11.61
C GLY A 271 -19.47 17.11 12.87
N THR A 272 -18.15 16.85 12.84
CA THR A 272 -17.39 16.37 13.99
C THR A 272 -16.18 17.26 14.29
N THR A 273 -15.48 16.95 15.39
CA THR A 273 -14.17 17.55 15.74
C THR A 273 -13.00 16.65 15.34
N ASN A 274 -13.25 15.59 14.57
CA ASN A 274 -12.22 14.67 14.12
C ASN A 274 -11.52 15.25 12.89
N CYS A 275 -10.43 15.96 13.12
CA CYS A 275 -9.58 16.56 12.09
C CYS A 275 -8.24 15.81 12.01
N PHE A 276 -7.62 15.83 10.84
CA PHE A 276 -6.43 15.03 10.55
C PHE A 276 -5.31 15.89 9.99
N SER A 277 -4.08 15.53 10.29
CA SER A 277 -2.88 16.14 9.72
C SER A 277 -2.87 15.98 8.20
N PRO A 278 -2.22 16.91 7.47
CA PRO A 278 -1.91 16.68 6.06
C PRO A 278 -1.12 15.38 5.87
N VAL A 279 -1.47 14.59 4.86
CA VAL A 279 -0.84 13.29 4.59
C VAL A 279 0.68 13.39 4.42
N SER A 280 1.19 14.51 3.90
CA SER A 280 2.65 14.73 3.79
C SER A 280 3.36 14.73 5.15
N LYS A 281 2.72 15.24 6.21
CA LYS A 281 3.25 15.19 7.58
C LYS A 281 3.22 13.77 8.13
N ASP A 282 2.15 13.04 7.90
CA ASP A 282 2.01 11.64 8.29
C ASP A 282 3.05 10.75 7.57
N LEU A 283 3.31 11.00 6.28
CA LEU A 283 4.34 10.31 5.51
C LEU A 283 5.75 10.61 6.01
N ALA A 284 6.03 11.85 6.45
CA ALA A 284 7.32 12.18 7.04
C ALA A 284 7.56 11.40 8.34
N THR A 285 6.55 11.31 9.21
CA THR A 285 6.60 10.48 10.42
C THR A 285 6.75 8.99 10.07
N GLN A 286 5.97 8.50 9.12
CA GLN A 286 6.00 7.11 8.67
C GLN A 286 7.36 6.74 8.07
N SER A 287 7.98 7.60 7.25
CA SER A 287 9.31 7.34 6.67
C SER A 287 10.38 7.20 7.75
N ASN A 288 10.30 7.99 8.80
CA ASN A 288 11.19 7.88 9.95
C ASN A 288 10.98 6.55 10.71
N HIS A 289 9.73 6.22 11.06
CA HIS A 289 9.39 4.96 11.72
C HIS A 289 9.80 3.74 10.88
N ALA A 290 9.59 3.79 9.57
CA ALA A 290 10.01 2.72 8.67
C ALA A 290 11.55 2.55 8.63
N THR A 291 12.28 3.65 8.66
CA THR A 291 13.76 3.62 8.67
C THR A 291 14.30 3.05 9.98
N LEU A 292 13.74 3.47 11.12
CA LEU A 292 14.11 2.95 12.43
C LEU A 292 13.73 1.46 12.58
N GLY A 293 12.52 1.08 12.17
CA GLY A 293 11.99 -0.28 12.32
C GLY A 293 12.52 -1.25 11.28
N HIS A 294 12.29 -0.99 9.99
CA HIS A 294 12.61 -1.95 8.93
C HIS A 294 14.08 -1.96 8.51
N ALA A 295 14.74 -0.80 8.53
CA ALA A 295 16.17 -0.69 8.18
C ALA A 295 17.08 -0.70 9.42
N GLU A 296 16.52 -0.76 10.63
CA GLU A 296 17.25 -0.78 11.91
C GLU A 296 18.24 0.39 12.02
N ALA A 297 17.78 1.60 11.65
CA ALA A 297 18.59 2.79 11.76
C ALA A 297 18.83 3.17 13.23
N LEU A 298 20.01 3.71 13.52
CA LEU A 298 20.39 4.12 14.87
C LEU A 298 19.91 5.53 15.24
N HIS A 299 19.48 6.30 14.24
CA HIS A 299 19.07 7.69 14.38
C HIS A 299 17.88 7.97 13.47
N ASP A 300 17.11 8.98 13.85
CA ASP A 300 16.06 9.54 13.00
C ASP A 300 16.66 10.06 11.68
N LEU A 301 15.85 10.07 10.62
CA LEU A 301 16.17 10.77 9.38
C LEU A 301 16.34 12.26 9.64
N SER A 302 17.25 12.90 8.94
CA SER A 302 17.29 14.36 8.89
C SER A 302 16.03 14.93 8.23
N GLU A 303 15.71 16.20 8.49
CA GLU A 303 14.57 16.88 7.86
C GLU A 303 14.69 16.89 6.33
N GLU A 304 15.92 17.00 5.80
CA GLU A 304 16.20 16.96 4.37
C GLU A 304 15.94 15.58 3.78
N GLU A 305 16.34 14.50 4.46
CA GLU A 305 16.08 13.13 4.03
C GLU A 305 14.59 12.80 4.06
N GLN A 306 13.89 13.13 5.15
CA GLN A 306 12.44 12.99 5.25
C GLN A 306 11.73 13.71 4.12
N LYS A 307 12.09 14.99 3.91
CA LYS A 307 11.50 15.80 2.84
C LYS A 307 11.76 15.20 1.47
N ALA A 308 12.97 14.74 1.20
CA ALA A 308 13.33 14.15 -0.08
C ALA A 308 12.55 12.85 -0.36
N ILE A 309 12.35 12.00 0.66
CA ILE A 309 11.54 10.79 0.56
C ILE A 309 10.07 11.15 0.29
N VAL A 310 9.49 12.05 1.08
CA VAL A 310 8.07 12.45 0.95
C VAL A 310 7.79 13.13 -0.38
N ASP A 311 8.69 14.01 -0.85
CA ASP A 311 8.56 14.65 -2.16
C ASP A 311 8.60 13.64 -3.29
N PHE A 312 9.49 12.64 -3.19
CA PHE A 312 9.58 11.54 -4.16
C PHE A 312 8.29 10.72 -4.21
N GLU A 313 7.82 10.20 -3.07
CA GLU A 313 6.64 9.36 -2.97
C GLU A 313 5.36 10.12 -3.36
N SER A 314 5.23 11.39 -2.95
CA SER A 314 4.09 12.24 -3.30
C SER A 314 4.06 12.63 -4.77
N GLY A 315 5.24 12.72 -5.40
CA GLY A 315 5.38 12.99 -6.83
C GLY A 315 5.29 11.75 -7.73
N LEU A 316 5.11 10.56 -7.16
CA LEU A 316 5.16 9.28 -7.87
C LEU A 316 3.76 8.74 -8.16
N PHE A 317 3.49 8.47 -9.44
CA PHE A 317 2.22 7.91 -9.93
C PHE A 317 2.47 6.61 -10.66
N SER A 318 1.65 5.60 -10.38
CA SER A 318 1.70 4.29 -11.06
C SER A 318 0.31 3.85 -11.46
N ALA A 319 0.19 3.37 -12.69
CA ALA A 319 -1.06 2.83 -13.23
C ALA A 319 -0.80 2.03 -14.50
N GLN A 320 -1.71 1.11 -14.80
CA GLN A 320 -1.67 0.32 -16.03
C GLN A 320 -1.80 1.22 -17.27
N ILE A 321 -0.93 1.02 -18.28
CA ILE A 321 -0.93 1.77 -19.54
C ILE A 321 -1.32 0.90 -20.74
N LEU A 322 -1.17 -0.40 -20.64
CA LEU A 322 -1.48 -1.37 -21.68
C LEU A 322 -2.09 -2.61 -21.05
N ASP A 323 -3.17 -3.08 -21.63
CA ASP A 323 -3.78 -4.37 -21.32
C ASP A 323 -3.53 -5.35 -22.48
N ASN A 324 -3.25 -6.63 -22.18
CA ASN A 324 -2.90 -7.63 -23.19
C ASN A 324 -4.00 -7.87 -24.21
N GLU A 325 -5.28 -7.66 -23.85
CA GLU A 325 -6.43 -7.89 -24.71
C GLU A 325 -7.01 -6.58 -25.28
N ALA A 326 -7.16 -5.54 -24.42
CA ALA A 326 -7.75 -4.26 -24.80
C ALA A 326 -6.76 -3.29 -25.47
N GLY A 327 -5.45 -3.59 -25.40
CA GLY A 327 -4.39 -2.76 -25.94
C GLY A 327 -4.12 -1.50 -25.12
N GLU A 328 -3.73 -0.41 -25.77
CA GLU A 328 -3.42 0.86 -25.09
C GLU A 328 -4.63 1.43 -24.35
N LEU A 329 -4.43 1.76 -23.06
CA LEU A 329 -5.48 2.22 -22.16
C LEU A 329 -5.77 3.72 -22.26
N THR A 330 -5.06 4.42 -23.15
CA THR A 330 -5.34 5.81 -23.56
C THR A 330 -6.01 5.89 -24.94
N ALA A 331 -6.16 4.75 -25.62
CA ALA A 331 -6.72 4.72 -26.96
C ALA A 331 -8.18 5.19 -26.96
N GLU A 332 -8.57 5.83 -28.08
CA GLU A 332 -9.96 6.24 -28.31
C GLU A 332 -10.54 7.12 -27.18
N LYS A 333 -9.71 8.02 -26.64
CA LYS A 333 -10.07 8.96 -25.55
C LYS A 333 -10.33 8.29 -24.19
N ALA A 334 -9.86 7.10 -23.95
CA ALA A 334 -9.80 6.54 -22.60
C ALA A 334 -8.73 7.25 -21.76
N SER A 335 -8.88 7.23 -20.45
CA SER A 335 -8.04 7.99 -19.51
C SER A 335 -7.22 7.06 -18.60
N GLY A 336 -6.67 5.97 -19.16
CA GLY A 336 -5.74 5.08 -18.45
C GLY A 336 -4.37 5.70 -18.22
N GLY A 337 -3.55 5.00 -17.42
CA GLY A 337 -2.17 5.36 -17.15
C GLY A 337 -1.93 6.44 -16.10
N PRO A 338 -0.66 6.62 -15.69
CA PRO A 338 -0.30 7.48 -14.56
C PRO A 338 -0.42 8.98 -14.87
N ARG A 339 -0.26 9.42 -16.12
CA ARG A 339 -0.43 10.82 -16.51
C ARG A 339 -1.88 11.29 -16.33
N ALA A 340 -2.84 10.50 -16.82
CA ALA A 340 -4.26 10.80 -16.61
C ALA A 340 -4.65 10.74 -15.13
N LEU A 341 -3.99 9.89 -14.34
CA LEU A 341 -4.19 9.82 -12.90
C LEU A 341 -3.66 11.08 -12.21
N LEU A 342 -2.49 11.59 -12.58
CA LEU A 342 -1.95 12.84 -12.04
C LEU A 342 -2.94 14.02 -12.18
N GLU A 343 -3.67 14.09 -13.30
CA GLU A 343 -4.63 15.16 -13.59
C GLU A 343 -5.94 15.05 -12.77
N GLN A 344 -6.19 13.93 -12.07
CA GLN A 344 -7.39 13.79 -11.24
C GLN A 344 -7.34 14.74 -10.05
N ASN A 345 -8.47 15.39 -9.77
CA ASN A 345 -8.63 16.17 -8.55
C ASN A 345 -8.67 15.25 -7.33
N TYR A 346 -8.07 15.72 -6.23
CA TYR A 346 -8.22 15.10 -4.92
C TYR A 346 -8.13 16.17 -3.83
N TYR A 347 -9.00 16.04 -2.86
CA TYR A 347 -8.99 16.72 -1.57
C TYR A 347 -9.74 15.85 -0.56
N PHE A 348 -9.51 16.09 0.71
CA PHE A 348 -10.15 15.37 1.81
C PHE A 348 -11.67 15.48 1.70
N GLY A 349 -12.38 14.35 1.75
CA GLY A 349 -13.84 14.28 1.65
C GLY A 349 -14.41 14.53 0.24
N ILE A 350 -13.59 14.44 -0.83
CA ILE A 350 -14.12 14.47 -2.20
C ILE A 350 -15.12 13.34 -2.41
N ASN A 351 -16.32 13.69 -2.88
CA ASN A 351 -17.38 12.72 -3.20
C ASN A 351 -17.66 11.72 -2.06
N ASP A 352 -17.68 12.21 -0.81
CA ASP A 352 -17.94 11.35 0.36
C ASP A 352 -19.30 10.65 0.24
N THR A 353 -19.33 9.37 0.59
CA THR A 353 -20.51 8.52 0.40
C THR A 353 -21.66 8.85 1.33
N LEU A 354 -21.34 9.33 2.54
CA LEU A 354 -22.34 9.53 3.60
C LEU A 354 -22.93 10.95 3.57
N VAL A 355 -22.08 11.95 3.37
CA VAL A 355 -22.49 13.35 3.46
C VAL A 355 -22.38 14.12 2.14
N GLY A 356 -21.79 13.50 1.12
CA GLY A 356 -21.50 14.15 -0.16
C GLY A 356 -20.14 14.85 -0.16
N ASP A 357 -19.90 15.63 -1.17
CA ASP A 357 -18.63 16.32 -1.39
C ASP A 357 -18.43 17.47 -0.39
N TYR A 358 -17.32 17.45 0.36
CA TYR A 358 -17.05 18.40 1.46
C TYR A 358 -16.81 19.83 0.99
N GLN A 359 -16.28 20.04 -0.20
CA GLN A 359 -15.99 21.38 -0.70
C GLN A 359 -17.16 21.97 -1.48
N THR A 360 -17.84 21.16 -2.29
CA THR A 360 -18.89 21.65 -3.18
C THR A 360 -20.29 21.48 -2.62
N GLY A 361 -20.46 20.63 -1.61
CA GLY A 361 -21.78 20.25 -1.08
C GLY A 361 -22.62 19.41 -2.05
N ALA A 362 -22.02 18.92 -3.14
CA ALA A 362 -22.72 18.05 -4.08
C ALA A 362 -23.03 16.70 -3.42
N ALA A 363 -24.20 16.13 -3.75
CA ALA A 363 -24.54 14.79 -3.29
C ALA A 363 -23.54 13.75 -3.85
N PHE A 364 -23.35 12.65 -3.11
CA PHE A 364 -22.53 11.54 -3.56
C PHE A 364 -22.88 11.09 -4.97
N ASN A 365 -21.88 11.02 -5.83
CA ASN A 365 -21.99 10.52 -7.20
C ASN A 365 -21.44 9.10 -7.27
N PRO A 366 -22.27 8.07 -7.50
CA PRO A 366 -21.80 6.69 -7.59
C PRO A 366 -20.99 6.39 -8.87
N ASN A 367 -21.01 7.27 -9.88
CA ASN A 367 -20.18 7.12 -11.08
C ASN A 367 -18.73 7.58 -10.80
N VAL A 368 -18.08 6.89 -9.88
CA VAL A 368 -16.72 7.21 -9.41
C VAL A 368 -15.66 6.93 -10.48
N MET A 369 -15.83 5.85 -11.23
CA MET A 369 -14.90 5.46 -12.29
C MET A 369 -15.44 5.88 -13.65
N SER A 370 -14.67 6.70 -14.38
CA SER A 370 -15.02 7.24 -15.72
C SER A 370 -13.94 7.03 -16.76
N LEU A 371 -12.90 6.25 -16.44
CA LEU A 371 -11.70 6.08 -17.26
C LEU A 371 -12.00 5.60 -18.68
N TYR A 372 -13.02 4.77 -18.85
CA TYR A 372 -13.37 4.08 -20.08
C TYR A 372 -14.75 4.44 -20.61
N ASP A 373 -15.28 5.62 -20.28
CA ASP A 373 -16.58 6.09 -20.77
C ASP A 373 -16.65 6.13 -22.29
N SER A 374 -15.56 6.50 -22.93
CA SER A 374 -15.46 6.52 -24.40
C SER A 374 -15.62 5.12 -25.05
N TRP A 375 -15.37 4.05 -24.29
CA TRP A 375 -15.48 2.68 -24.75
C TRP A 375 -16.90 2.09 -24.62
N TYR A 376 -17.84 2.75 -24.01
CA TYR A 376 -19.27 2.35 -24.00
C TYR A 376 -19.89 2.29 -25.40
N ARG A 377 -19.27 2.93 -26.39
CA ARG A 377 -19.68 2.85 -27.80
C ARG A 377 -19.49 1.45 -28.41
N TYR A 378 -18.55 0.67 -27.89
CA TYR A 378 -18.29 -0.67 -28.40
C TYR A 378 -19.47 -1.60 -28.10
N LYS A 379 -20.14 -2.06 -29.16
CA LYS A 379 -21.25 -3.02 -29.10
C LYS A 379 -20.82 -4.25 -29.92
N PRO A 380 -20.12 -5.21 -29.32
CA PRO A 380 -19.55 -6.34 -30.03
C PRO A 380 -20.59 -7.11 -30.84
N THR A 381 -20.23 -7.42 -32.11
CA THR A 381 -20.95 -8.25 -33.02
C THR A 381 -20.05 -9.43 -33.44
N LYS A 382 -20.54 -10.32 -34.31
CA LYS A 382 -19.73 -11.43 -34.86
C LYS A 382 -18.53 -10.95 -35.67
N SER A 383 -18.55 -9.71 -36.18
CA SER A 383 -17.48 -9.09 -36.95
C SER A 383 -16.55 -8.20 -36.15
N SER A 384 -16.76 -8.05 -34.84
CA SER A 384 -15.91 -7.24 -33.96
C SER A 384 -14.54 -7.89 -33.79
N THR A 385 -13.50 -7.04 -33.75
CA THR A 385 -12.14 -7.46 -33.43
C THR A 385 -12.01 -7.90 -31.97
N SER A 386 -10.97 -8.66 -31.64
CA SER A 386 -10.67 -9.06 -30.24
C SER A 386 -10.51 -7.85 -29.32
N ILE A 387 -9.83 -6.79 -29.80
CA ILE A 387 -9.63 -5.54 -29.07
C ILE A 387 -10.97 -4.84 -28.76
N GLU A 388 -11.89 -4.75 -29.73
CA GLU A 388 -13.22 -4.15 -29.49
C GLU A 388 -14.03 -4.95 -28.47
N ILE A 389 -13.94 -6.29 -28.50
CA ILE A 389 -14.59 -7.18 -27.54
C ILE A 389 -14.03 -6.95 -26.14
N ALA A 390 -12.69 -6.85 -26.01
CA ALA A 390 -12.01 -6.62 -24.74
C ALA A 390 -12.32 -5.23 -24.18
N ARG A 391 -12.25 -4.16 -24.99
CA ARG A 391 -12.64 -2.80 -24.57
C ARG A 391 -14.09 -2.72 -24.11
N ALA A 392 -14.99 -3.42 -24.80
CA ALA A 392 -16.38 -3.50 -24.36
C ALA A 392 -16.53 -4.25 -23.03
N ALA A 393 -15.69 -5.26 -22.73
CA ALA A 393 -15.66 -5.94 -21.45
C ALA A 393 -15.19 -5.01 -20.32
N VAL A 394 -14.10 -4.27 -20.55
CA VAL A 394 -13.59 -3.25 -19.61
C VAL A 394 -14.66 -2.18 -19.30
N ALA A 395 -15.31 -1.62 -20.32
CA ALA A 395 -16.37 -0.62 -20.13
C ALA A 395 -17.57 -1.18 -19.34
N ARG A 396 -17.98 -2.44 -19.61
CA ARG A 396 -19.04 -3.09 -18.80
C ARG A 396 -18.58 -3.33 -17.36
N GLY A 397 -17.33 -3.73 -17.15
CA GLY A 397 -16.75 -3.90 -15.81
C GLY A 397 -16.76 -2.58 -15.03
N GLN A 398 -16.36 -1.46 -15.66
CA GLN A 398 -16.48 -0.13 -15.07
C GLN A 398 -17.94 0.21 -14.72
N THR A 399 -18.89 -0.10 -15.59
CA THR A 399 -20.31 0.10 -15.30
C THR A 399 -20.76 -0.72 -14.10
N LEU A 400 -20.39 -2.00 -14.04
CA LEU A 400 -20.71 -2.88 -12.92
C LEU A 400 -20.12 -2.35 -11.61
N PHE A 401 -18.87 -1.91 -11.62
CA PHE A 401 -18.23 -1.32 -10.44
C PHE A 401 -18.99 -0.12 -9.90
N ASN A 402 -19.45 0.76 -10.78
CA ASN A 402 -20.19 1.96 -10.40
C ASN A 402 -21.63 1.68 -9.99
N THR A 403 -22.29 0.68 -10.59
CA THR A 403 -23.77 0.61 -10.57
C THR A 403 -24.36 -0.72 -10.09
N LYS A 404 -23.54 -1.80 -9.94
CA LYS A 404 -24.08 -3.09 -9.48
C LYS A 404 -24.59 -2.92 -8.04
N PRO A 405 -25.88 -3.13 -7.78
CA PRO A 405 -26.42 -2.99 -6.44
C PRO A 405 -25.83 -4.03 -5.49
N ILE A 406 -25.49 -3.59 -4.30
CA ILE A 406 -25.00 -4.40 -3.18
C ILE A 406 -25.82 -4.07 -1.94
N ASN A 407 -26.31 -5.09 -1.25
CA ASN A 407 -26.82 -4.94 0.10
C ASN A 407 -25.64 -5.10 1.07
N ILE A 408 -25.09 -3.96 1.52
CA ILE A 408 -23.95 -3.93 2.43
C ILE A 408 -24.47 -4.20 3.83
N THR A 409 -24.01 -5.30 4.46
CA THR A 409 -24.44 -5.76 5.78
C THR A 409 -23.25 -6.16 6.63
N GLY A 410 -23.33 -5.90 7.95
CA GLY A 410 -22.36 -6.36 8.95
C GLY A 410 -20.96 -5.84 8.72
N VAL A 411 -20.80 -4.63 8.17
CA VAL A 411 -19.53 -3.93 8.02
C VAL A 411 -19.34 -3.00 9.21
N ARG A 412 -18.43 -3.37 10.12
CA ARG A 412 -18.05 -2.49 11.23
C ARG A 412 -17.34 -1.25 10.68
N GLY A 413 -17.66 -0.09 11.22
CA GLY A 413 -17.23 1.20 10.69
C GLY A 413 -18.18 1.80 9.65
N LEU A 414 -19.22 1.07 9.28
CA LEU A 414 -20.25 1.56 8.36
C LEU A 414 -21.65 1.24 8.87
N ASN A 415 -22.04 -0.04 8.93
CA ASN A 415 -23.39 -0.41 9.35
C ASN A 415 -23.66 -0.07 10.82
N ASP A 416 -22.70 -0.34 11.70
CA ASP A 416 -22.78 -0.03 13.14
C ASP A 416 -22.70 1.47 13.42
N ASP A 417 -21.82 2.21 12.73
CA ASP A 417 -21.69 3.67 12.91
C ASP A 417 -22.93 4.43 12.35
N LEU A 418 -23.66 3.85 11.39
CA LEU A 418 -24.92 4.39 10.84
C LEU A 418 -26.17 3.87 11.53
N ASP A 419 -26.06 2.86 12.42
CA ASP A 419 -27.20 2.15 13.03
C ASP A 419 -28.18 1.59 11.98
N VAL A 420 -27.64 0.92 10.94
CA VAL A 420 -28.43 0.32 9.86
C VAL A 420 -28.02 -1.12 9.63
N GLU A 421 -28.98 -2.05 9.59
CA GLU A 421 -28.72 -3.45 9.29
C GLU A 421 -28.25 -3.66 7.84
N VAL A 422 -28.88 -2.95 6.91
CA VAL A 422 -28.61 -3.02 5.47
C VAL A 422 -28.41 -1.61 4.91
N LEU A 423 -27.25 -1.38 4.30
CA LEU A 423 -26.99 -0.17 3.51
C LEU A 423 -27.00 -0.53 2.01
N PRO A 424 -28.00 -0.08 1.24
CA PRO A 424 -27.96 -0.21 -0.22
C PRO A 424 -26.81 0.61 -0.80
N GLY A 425 -25.95 -0.03 -1.59
CA GLY A 425 -24.78 0.63 -2.15
C GLY A 425 -24.26 -0.06 -3.41
N THR A 426 -23.03 0.25 -3.77
CA THR A 426 -22.26 -0.33 -4.88
C THR A 426 -20.80 -0.48 -4.43
N CYS A 427 -19.89 -0.94 -5.28
CA CYS A 427 -18.45 -0.94 -4.97
C CYS A 427 -17.95 0.46 -4.61
N THR A 428 -18.51 1.49 -5.25
CA THR A 428 -18.13 2.89 -5.04
C THR A 428 -18.57 3.47 -3.69
N THR A 429 -19.40 2.77 -2.94
CA THR A 429 -19.75 3.17 -1.57
C THR A 429 -18.52 3.20 -0.65
N CYS A 430 -17.61 2.24 -0.82
CA CYS A 430 -16.34 2.17 -0.08
C CYS A 430 -15.15 2.71 -0.89
N HIS A 431 -15.23 2.69 -2.24
CA HIS A 431 -14.22 3.15 -3.17
C HIS A 431 -14.65 4.46 -3.85
N ASN A 432 -14.88 5.51 -3.04
CA ASN A 432 -15.58 6.73 -3.45
C ASN A 432 -14.71 7.82 -4.08
N THR A 433 -13.37 7.71 -4.00
CA THR A 433 -12.46 8.70 -4.61
C THR A 433 -12.45 8.54 -6.13
N PRO A 434 -12.81 9.60 -6.90
CA PRO A 434 -12.92 9.53 -8.34
C PRO A 434 -11.64 9.01 -9.02
N ASN A 435 -11.79 8.02 -9.89
CA ASN A 435 -10.75 7.40 -10.72
C ASN A 435 -9.50 6.86 -9.97
N SER A 436 -9.51 6.90 -8.65
CA SER A 436 -8.47 6.33 -7.78
C SER A 436 -8.96 5.10 -7.01
N GLY A 437 -10.19 5.16 -6.50
CA GLY A 437 -10.88 4.02 -5.89
C GLY A 437 -10.43 3.67 -4.47
N ASN A 438 -9.88 4.64 -3.71
CA ASN A 438 -9.76 4.56 -2.25
C ASN A 438 -10.94 5.26 -1.57
N HIS A 439 -10.95 5.31 -0.24
CA HIS A 439 -11.89 6.12 0.52
C HIS A 439 -11.35 7.55 0.69
N SER A 440 -12.19 8.56 0.50
CA SER A 440 -11.77 9.97 0.52
C SER A 440 -11.56 10.55 1.92
N THR A 441 -11.99 9.83 2.96
CA THR A 441 -11.80 10.17 4.38
C THR A 441 -11.19 8.98 5.13
N PRO A 442 -10.55 9.20 6.32
CA PRO A 442 -10.04 8.12 7.16
C PRO A 442 -11.18 7.30 7.77
N MET A 443 -11.67 6.32 7.04
CA MET A 443 -12.74 5.41 7.47
C MET A 443 -12.31 3.95 7.28
N PRO A 444 -11.57 3.36 8.22
CA PRO A 444 -11.27 1.93 8.22
C PRO A 444 -12.54 1.10 8.41
N LEU A 445 -12.68 0.04 7.63
CA LEU A 445 -13.86 -0.80 7.57
C LEU A 445 -13.50 -2.26 7.83
N ASP A 446 -14.34 -2.97 8.56
CA ASP A 446 -14.26 -4.43 8.68
C ASP A 446 -15.21 -5.07 7.64
N ILE A 447 -14.61 -5.60 6.59
CA ILE A 447 -15.30 -6.36 5.55
C ILE A 447 -15.12 -7.88 5.71
N GLY A 448 -14.60 -8.35 6.85
CA GLY A 448 -14.40 -9.75 7.17
C GLY A 448 -13.12 -10.38 6.59
N ILE A 449 -12.11 -9.57 6.24
CA ILE A 449 -10.85 -10.10 5.66
C ILE A 449 -9.93 -10.75 6.71
N SER A 450 -10.11 -10.45 7.99
CA SER A 450 -9.37 -11.05 9.11
C SER A 450 -10.20 -12.02 9.96
N ASP A 451 -11.41 -12.39 9.51
CA ASP A 451 -12.26 -13.32 10.21
C ASP A 451 -11.60 -14.70 10.40
N ALA A 452 -11.85 -15.36 11.53
CA ALA A 452 -11.34 -16.69 11.83
C ALA A 452 -11.67 -17.74 10.74
N SER A 453 -12.81 -17.60 10.07
CA SER A 453 -13.22 -18.46 8.96
C SER A 453 -12.31 -18.39 7.73
N ARG A 454 -11.46 -17.36 7.65
CA ARG A 454 -10.51 -17.15 6.55
C ARG A 454 -9.08 -17.53 6.91
N ARG A 455 -8.86 -17.95 8.16
CA ARG A 455 -7.54 -18.38 8.62
C ARG A 455 -7.00 -19.51 7.75
N THR A 456 -5.75 -19.40 7.34
CA THR A 456 -4.96 -20.51 6.79
C THR A 456 -4.02 -21.05 7.89
N PRO A 457 -3.57 -22.32 7.82
CA PRO A 457 -2.76 -22.94 8.88
C PRO A 457 -1.45 -22.21 9.21
N ASP A 458 -0.96 -21.40 8.30
CA ASP A 458 0.24 -20.56 8.42
C ASP A 458 -0.01 -19.18 9.04
N MET A 459 -1.26 -18.87 9.41
CA MET A 459 -1.62 -17.61 10.05
C MET A 459 -1.88 -17.80 11.54
N PRO A 460 -1.41 -16.90 12.42
CA PRO A 460 -1.87 -16.85 13.80
C PRO A 460 -3.38 -16.62 13.91
N LEU A 461 -3.99 -17.10 14.98
CA LEU A 461 -5.37 -16.82 15.35
C LEU A 461 -5.41 -16.33 16.79
N TYR A 462 -5.96 -15.16 16.98
CA TYR A 462 -6.09 -14.50 18.28
C TYR A 462 -7.53 -14.60 18.77
N THR A 463 -7.73 -15.05 20.00
CA THR A 463 -9.00 -14.93 20.72
C THR A 463 -8.91 -13.72 21.63
N LEU A 464 -9.65 -12.68 21.30
CA LEU A 464 -9.73 -11.45 22.08
C LEU A 464 -11.00 -11.49 22.93
N ARG A 465 -10.89 -11.07 24.20
CA ARG A 465 -12.01 -10.99 25.14
C ARG A 465 -12.26 -9.54 25.55
N ASN A 466 -13.49 -9.08 25.41
CA ASN A 466 -13.92 -7.78 25.92
C ASN A 466 -13.90 -7.78 27.45
N LYS A 467 -13.13 -6.86 28.04
CA LYS A 467 -12.92 -6.78 29.51
C LYS A 467 -14.22 -6.44 30.28
N THR A 468 -15.19 -5.82 29.62
CA THR A 468 -16.46 -5.40 30.26
C THR A 468 -17.56 -6.43 30.09
N THR A 469 -17.74 -6.94 28.86
CA THR A 469 -18.87 -7.84 28.54
C THR A 469 -18.52 -9.31 28.64
N GLY A 470 -17.23 -9.67 28.58
CA GLY A 470 -16.73 -11.03 28.50
C GLY A 470 -16.96 -11.67 27.12
N GLU A 471 -17.45 -10.92 26.14
CA GLU A 471 -17.61 -11.40 24.75
C GLU A 471 -16.26 -11.75 24.15
N GLU A 472 -16.20 -12.83 23.39
CA GLU A 472 -14.98 -13.25 22.69
C GLU A 472 -15.16 -13.14 21.16
N ILE A 473 -14.09 -12.74 20.49
CA ILE A 473 -13.98 -12.71 19.04
C ILE A 473 -12.66 -13.33 18.61
N GLN A 474 -12.69 -14.12 17.52
CA GLN A 474 -11.48 -14.66 16.92
C GLN A 474 -11.13 -13.92 15.63
N THR A 475 -9.87 -13.55 15.49
CA THR A 475 -9.37 -12.81 14.34
C THR A 475 -7.92 -13.19 14.03
N THR A 476 -7.51 -13.13 12.75
CA THR A 476 -6.11 -13.29 12.36
C THR A 476 -5.32 -11.97 12.48
N ASP A 477 -6.03 -10.83 12.55
CA ASP A 477 -5.45 -9.50 12.71
C ASP A 477 -6.52 -8.54 13.27
N PRO A 478 -6.31 -7.98 14.48
CA PRO A 478 -7.25 -7.04 15.08
C PRO A 478 -7.34 -5.68 14.35
N GLY A 479 -6.41 -5.38 13.43
CA GLY A 479 -6.43 -4.15 12.64
C GLY A 479 -6.39 -2.87 13.49
N ARG A 480 -7.32 -1.95 13.22
CA ARG A 480 -7.43 -0.64 13.86
C ARG A 480 -7.54 -0.71 15.39
N ALA A 481 -8.10 -1.78 15.94
CA ALA A 481 -8.27 -1.93 17.39
C ALA A 481 -6.94 -1.90 18.16
N LEU A 482 -5.83 -2.32 17.55
CA LEU A 482 -4.50 -2.25 18.16
C LEU A 482 -3.98 -0.80 18.30
N ILE A 483 -4.60 0.15 17.60
CA ILE A 483 -4.22 1.56 17.63
C ILE A 483 -5.16 2.36 18.55
N THR A 484 -6.44 2.00 18.58
CA THR A 484 -7.46 2.73 19.34
C THR A 484 -7.79 2.12 20.69
N GLY A 485 -7.41 0.87 20.93
CA GLY A 485 -7.82 0.10 22.10
C GLY A 485 -9.32 -0.24 22.14
N LYS A 486 -10.09 0.06 21.09
CA LYS A 486 -11.55 -0.06 21.09
C LYS A 486 -12.01 -1.39 20.52
N TRP A 487 -12.90 -2.07 21.25
CA TRP A 487 -13.52 -3.33 20.84
C TRP A 487 -14.23 -3.24 19.49
N LYS A 488 -14.93 -2.15 19.23
CA LYS A 488 -15.66 -1.93 17.97
C LYS A 488 -14.75 -1.82 16.73
N ASP A 489 -13.46 -1.52 16.91
CA ASP A 489 -12.51 -1.31 15.83
C ASP A 489 -11.76 -2.58 15.42
N ILE A 490 -12.06 -3.74 16.05
CA ILE A 490 -11.47 -5.03 15.68
C ILE A 490 -11.81 -5.37 14.22
N GLY A 491 -10.77 -5.76 13.47
CA GLY A 491 -10.89 -6.17 12.06
C GLY A 491 -11.05 -5.02 11.06
N ARG A 492 -11.00 -3.74 11.50
CA ARG A 492 -11.12 -2.59 10.61
C ARG A 492 -9.80 -2.26 9.93
N PHE A 493 -9.84 -2.14 8.59
CA PHE A 493 -8.71 -1.76 7.75
C PHE A 493 -9.10 -0.66 6.77
N LYS A 494 -8.11 0.13 6.35
CA LYS A 494 -8.33 1.13 5.29
C LYS A 494 -8.56 0.49 3.93
N GLY A 495 -9.40 1.10 3.09
CA GLY A 495 -9.53 0.76 1.67
C GLY A 495 -8.28 1.22 0.89
N PRO A 496 -7.55 0.33 0.19
CA PRO A 496 -6.38 0.71 -0.58
C PRO A 496 -6.78 1.41 -1.89
N ILE A 497 -5.83 2.19 -2.46
CA ILE A 497 -5.93 2.72 -3.82
C ILE A 497 -5.96 1.55 -4.81
N LEU A 498 -6.87 1.60 -5.80
CA LEU A 498 -7.03 0.53 -6.78
C LEU A 498 -6.11 0.67 -8.01
N ARG A 499 -5.52 1.85 -8.24
CA ARG A 499 -4.62 2.06 -9.38
C ARG A 499 -3.37 1.18 -9.25
N SER A 500 -2.88 0.68 -10.37
CA SER A 500 -1.75 -0.27 -10.46
C SER A 500 -2.02 -1.63 -9.76
N VAL A 501 -3.30 -1.99 -9.54
CA VAL A 501 -3.64 -3.22 -8.81
C VAL A 501 -3.16 -4.48 -9.52
N ALA A 502 -3.13 -4.50 -10.86
CA ALA A 502 -2.68 -5.63 -11.67
C ALA A 502 -1.21 -6.05 -11.41
N SER A 503 -0.38 -5.10 -10.96
CA SER A 503 1.06 -5.32 -10.75
C SER A 503 1.43 -5.92 -9.39
N ARG A 504 0.47 -6.09 -8.47
CA ARG A 504 0.76 -6.39 -7.06
C ARG A 504 -0.04 -7.52 -6.42
N PRO A 505 -0.22 -8.67 -7.10
CA PRO A 505 -0.75 -9.85 -6.44
C PRO A 505 0.24 -10.39 -5.39
N PRO A 506 -0.25 -11.15 -4.36
CA PRO A 506 -1.63 -11.40 -4.00
C PRO A 506 -2.29 -10.21 -3.30
N TYR A 507 -3.61 -10.28 -3.02
CA TYR A 507 -4.41 -9.15 -2.56
C TYR A 507 -4.89 -9.30 -1.12
N PHE A 508 -5.51 -8.23 -0.60
CA PHE A 508 -5.84 -7.95 0.79
C PHE A 508 -4.60 -7.67 1.65
N HIS A 509 -4.80 -7.32 2.92
CA HIS A 509 -3.70 -7.00 3.83
C HIS A 509 -2.79 -8.20 4.10
N ASP A 510 -3.36 -9.40 4.06
CA ASP A 510 -2.74 -10.69 4.39
C ASP A 510 -2.36 -11.55 3.17
N GLY A 511 -2.59 -11.06 1.94
CA GLY A 511 -2.31 -11.81 0.72
C GLY A 511 -3.24 -13.01 0.48
N SER A 512 -4.42 -13.06 1.12
CA SER A 512 -5.33 -14.21 1.06
C SER A 512 -6.05 -14.40 -0.28
N ALA A 513 -6.03 -13.41 -1.17
CA ALA A 513 -6.56 -13.55 -2.52
C ALA A 513 -5.41 -13.58 -3.55
N ALA A 514 -5.21 -14.72 -4.19
CA ALA A 514 -4.08 -14.94 -5.09
C ALA A 514 -4.11 -14.07 -6.35
N ASP A 515 -5.29 -13.75 -6.86
CA ASP A 515 -5.52 -13.05 -8.12
C ASP A 515 -6.80 -12.18 -8.08
N LEU A 516 -7.04 -11.37 -9.11
CA LEU A 516 -8.23 -10.53 -9.22
C LEU A 516 -9.55 -11.32 -9.28
N PRO A 517 -9.64 -12.49 -9.94
CA PRO A 517 -10.81 -13.38 -9.82
C PRO A 517 -11.15 -13.73 -8.36
N ALA A 518 -10.17 -14.08 -7.54
CA ALA A 518 -10.36 -14.40 -6.12
C ALA A 518 -10.87 -13.19 -5.33
N VAL A 519 -10.39 -11.97 -5.65
CA VAL A 519 -10.91 -10.72 -5.06
C VAL A 519 -12.39 -10.52 -5.40
N VAL A 520 -12.76 -10.67 -6.68
CA VAL A 520 -14.15 -10.51 -7.11
C VAL A 520 -15.04 -11.59 -6.49
N ASP A 521 -14.55 -12.81 -6.37
CA ASP A 521 -15.28 -13.91 -5.73
C ASP A 521 -15.47 -13.66 -4.23
N PHE A 522 -14.47 -13.11 -3.54
CA PHE A 522 -14.62 -12.71 -2.14
C PHE A 522 -15.79 -11.74 -1.95
N TYR A 523 -15.81 -10.61 -2.68
CA TYR A 523 -16.88 -9.62 -2.57
C TYR A 523 -18.24 -10.18 -2.97
N ASN A 524 -18.27 -10.98 -4.05
CA ASN A 524 -19.52 -11.63 -4.49
C ASN A 524 -20.12 -12.52 -3.40
N ASN A 525 -19.29 -13.29 -2.70
CA ASN A 525 -19.72 -14.20 -1.64
C ASN A 525 -20.03 -13.43 -0.34
N ARG A 526 -19.16 -12.48 0.06
CA ARG A 526 -19.32 -11.71 1.30
C ARG A 526 -20.62 -10.91 1.36
N PHE A 527 -21.04 -10.35 0.23
CA PHE A 527 -22.25 -9.51 0.14
C PHE A 527 -23.37 -10.15 -0.66
N ASN A 528 -23.23 -11.42 -1.05
CA ASN A 528 -24.22 -12.15 -1.87
C ASN A 528 -24.69 -11.34 -3.10
N ILE A 529 -23.73 -10.76 -3.86
CA ILE A 529 -24.01 -9.83 -4.97
C ILE A 529 -24.75 -10.53 -6.12
N GLY A 530 -24.55 -11.83 -6.30
CA GLY A 530 -25.16 -12.62 -7.37
C GLY A 530 -24.58 -12.31 -8.74
N LEU A 531 -23.27 -12.08 -8.84
CA LEU A 531 -22.59 -11.87 -10.12
C LEU A 531 -22.62 -13.13 -10.98
N THR A 532 -23.02 -12.98 -12.23
CA THR A 532 -22.86 -14.03 -13.24
C THR A 532 -21.40 -14.24 -13.60
N LYS A 533 -21.05 -15.37 -14.22
CA LYS A 533 -19.67 -15.62 -14.71
C LYS A 533 -19.17 -14.49 -15.63
N LYS A 534 -20.05 -13.96 -16.49
CA LYS A 534 -19.71 -12.88 -17.39
C LYS A 534 -19.45 -11.56 -16.63
N GLU A 535 -20.29 -11.20 -15.67
CA GLU A 535 -20.10 -10.00 -14.85
C GLU A 535 -18.80 -10.06 -14.04
N LYS A 536 -18.45 -11.24 -13.48
CA LYS A 536 -17.16 -11.46 -12.82
C LYS A 536 -15.98 -11.22 -13.77
N ALA A 537 -16.04 -11.79 -14.98
CA ALA A 537 -15.00 -11.60 -16.00
C ALA A 537 -14.90 -10.13 -16.44
N ASP A 538 -16.03 -9.44 -16.65
CA ASP A 538 -16.03 -8.02 -17.02
C ASP A 538 -15.45 -7.14 -15.90
N LEU A 539 -15.75 -7.43 -14.61
CA LEU A 539 -15.14 -6.73 -13.46
C LEU A 539 -13.64 -6.98 -13.37
N VAL A 540 -13.17 -8.22 -13.55
CA VAL A 540 -11.74 -8.55 -13.56
C VAL A 540 -11.05 -7.81 -14.70
N ALA A 541 -11.63 -7.79 -15.90
CA ALA A 541 -11.08 -7.05 -17.04
C ALA A 541 -10.95 -5.56 -16.75
N PHE A 542 -11.93 -4.96 -16.06
CA PHE A 542 -11.84 -3.55 -15.64
C PHE A 542 -10.75 -3.35 -14.56
N LEU A 543 -10.74 -4.14 -13.50
CA LEU A 543 -9.76 -4.00 -12.41
C LEU A 543 -8.32 -4.17 -12.91
N ALA A 544 -8.10 -5.06 -13.89
CA ALA A 544 -6.79 -5.29 -14.50
C ALA A 544 -6.25 -4.06 -15.27
N THR A 545 -7.11 -3.10 -15.61
CA THR A 545 -6.72 -1.88 -16.34
C THR A 545 -6.49 -0.66 -15.43
N LEU A 546 -6.62 -0.80 -14.11
CA LEU A 546 -6.39 0.29 -13.16
C LEU A 546 -4.91 0.41 -12.78
#